data_be4cf02da7766c54abb377a6d5889d8a
#
_entry.id   be4cf02da7766c54abb377a6d5889d8a
#
_cell.length_a   1.000
_cell.length_b   1.000
_cell.length_c   1.000
_cell.angle_alpha   90.00
_cell.angle_beta   90.00
_cell.angle_gamma   90.00
#
_symmetry.space_group_name_H-M   'P 1'
#
loop_
_entity.id
_entity.type
_entity.pdbx_description
1 polymer ?
#
loop_
_entity_poly.entity_id
_entity_poly.type
_entity_poly.pdbx_seq_one_letter_code
_entity_poly.pdbx_strand_id
1 'polypeptide(L)'
;MGETARIVIARNAEAFSFIYQENIDRFEHVSFFDPETDVPCLDDADLLYLPGGYPEKHLEALVANEACRKTIRDYAERGGRIQAECGGMMYLCEKIVTDDGEYPMCGVLPYAITARKADRKLSLGYRRFMLDGREYRGHEFHYTQFLTLPLAHPLQGEGNGEGSVTQVYNAKGEPVDTPVLKYKNVLASYTHLYIIG
;
A
#
# COMPACT_ATOMS: atom_id res chain seq x y z
N MET A 1 -16.37 4.90 -7.91
CA MET A 1 -15.96 6.29 -8.21
C MET A 1 -16.55 6.67 -9.56
N GLY A 2 -16.96 7.95 -9.74
CA GLY A 2 -17.44 8.45 -11.01
C GLY A 2 -16.30 8.63 -12.03
N GLU A 3 -16.65 8.72 -13.32
CA GLU A 3 -15.69 8.93 -14.43
C GLU A 3 -14.87 10.24 -14.28
N THR A 4 -15.38 11.23 -13.56
CA THR A 4 -14.74 12.54 -13.31
C THR A 4 -13.79 12.56 -12.13
N ALA A 5 -13.55 11.42 -11.44
CA ALA A 5 -12.69 11.35 -10.28
C ALA A 5 -11.21 11.66 -10.64
N ARG A 6 -10.56 12.48 -9.81
CA ARG A 6 -9.13 12.84 -9.94
C ARG A 6 -8.26 11.85 -9.17
N ILE A 7 -7.48 11.10 -9.90
CA ILE A 7 -6.61 10.06 -9.35
C ILE A 7 -5.16 10.52 -9.43
N VAL A 8 -4.46 10.47 -8.31
CA VAL A 8 -3.03 10.75 -8.22
C VAL A 8 -2.29 9.44 -7.96
N ILE A 9 -1.35 9.10 -8.82
CA ILE A 9 -0.67 7.79 -8.82
C ILE A 9 0.83 7.98 -8.64
N ALA A 10 1.42 7.31 -7.64
CA ALA A 10 2.86 7.20 -7.53
C ALA A 10 3.40 6.33 -8.67
N ARG A 11 4.45 6.79 -9.36
CA ARG A 11 5.04 6.05 -10.48
C ARG A 11 6.50 6.42 -10.68
N ASN A 12 7.35 5.39 -10.73
CA ASN A 12 8.71 5.50 -11.22
C ASN A 12 9.18 4.16 -11.83
N ALA A 13 10.47 4.05 -12.15
CA ALA A 13 10.98 2.90 -12.90
C ALA A 13 10.99 1.59 -12.07
N GLU A 14 11.11 1.65 -10.73
CA GLU A 14 11.29 0.45 -9.92
C GLU A 14 10.51 0.46 -8.59
N ALA A 15 10.59 1.55 -7.81
CA ALA A 15 9.98 1.59 -6.47
C ALA A 15 8.45 1.56 -6.49
N PHE A 16 7.81 2.14 -7.53
CA PHE A 16 6.38 2.22 -7.73
C PHE A 16 6.03 1.93 -9.20
N SER A 17 6.40 0.75 -9.67
CA SER A 17 6.32 0.39 -11.09
C SER A 17 5.22 -0.61 -11.44
N PHE A 18 4.68 -1.31 -10.44
CA PHE A 18 3.75 -2.39 -10.68
C PHE A 18 2.29 -1.96 -10.53
N ILE A 19 1.67 -1.61 -11.65
CA ILE A 19 0.24 -1.28 -11.75
C ILE A 19 -0.36 -1.94 -13.00
N TYR A 20 -1.57 -2.48 -12.89
CA TYR A 20 -2.31 -2.95 -14.06
C TYR A 20 -2.78 -1.76 -14.89
N GLN A 21 -2.49 -1.78 -16.20
CA GLN A 21 -2.87 -0.70 -17.11
C GLN A 21 -4.38 -0.47 -17.12
N GLU A 22 -5.17 -1.54 -17.00
CA GLU A 22 -6.62 -1.49 -16.92
C GLU A 22 -7.13 -0.65 -15.74
N ASN A 23 -6.36 -0.56 -14.65
CA ASN A 23 -6.68 0.30 -13.52
C ASN A 23 -6.47 1.78 -13.86
N ILE A 24 -5.48 2.10 -14.66
CA ILE A 24 -5.24 3.48 -15.13
C ILE A 24 -6.31 3.89 -16.13
N ASP A 25 -6.60 3.03 -17.11
CA ASP A 25 -7.52 3.30 -18.24
C ASP A 25 -8.99 3.53 -17.83
N ARG A 26 -9.33 3.17 -16.58
CA ARG A 26 -10.68 3.40 -16.02
C ARG A 26 -10.97 4.84 -15.63
N PHE A 27 -9.96 5.69 -15.55
CA PHE A 27 -10.09 7.05 -15.05
C PHE A 27 -9.68 8.06 -16.11
N GLU A 28 -10.49 9.11 -16.30
CA GLU A 28 -10.21 10.18 -17.26
C GLU A 28 -9.15 11.16 -16.75
N HIS A 29 -9.11 11.39 -15.42
CA HIS A 29 -8.23 12.38 -14.82
C HIS A 29 -7.17 11.71 -13.92
N VAL A 30 -6.10 11.28 -14.55
CA VAL A 30 -4.95 10.68 -13.86
C VAL A 30 -3.74 11.59 -13.94
N SER A 31 -3.10 11.81 -12.80
CA SER A 31 -1.79 12.44 -12.70
C SER A 31 -0.80 11.52 -12.01
N PHE A 32 0.47 11.65 -12.38
CA PHE A 32 1.56 10.84 -11.82
C PHE A 32 2.55 11.72 -11.08
N PHE A 33 3.20 11.14 -10.08
CA PHE A 33 4.33 11.74 -9.39
C PHE A 33 5.36 10.66 -9.02
N ASP A 34 6.62 11.05 -8.94
CA ASP A 34 7.70 10.19 -8.45
C ASP A 34 7.97 10.50 -6.97
N PRO A 35 7.69 9.56 -6.04
CA PRO A 35 7.95 9.79 -4.61
C PRO A 35 9.41 10.07 -4.24
N GLU A 36 10.36 9.78 -5.11
CA GLU A 36 11.78 10.08 -4.87
C GLU A 36 12.12 11.56 -5.11
N THR A 37 11.37 12.24 -6.00
CA THR A 37 11.72 13.59 -6.47
C THR A 37 10.61 14.61 -6.35
N ASP A 38 9.33 14.17 -6.39
CA ASP A 38 8.18 15.04 -6.47
C ASP A 38 7.44 15.15 -5.15
N VAL A 39 6.67 16.24 -5.01
CA VAL A 39 5.66 16.38 -3.95
C VAL A 39 4.28 16.39 -4.61
N PRO A 40 3.40 15.41 -4.33
CA PRO A 40 2.11 15.33 -5.00
C PRO A 40 1.17 16.45 -4.57
N CYS A 41 0.38 16.97 -5.54
CA CYS A 41 -0.74 17.86 -5.23
C CYS A 41 -1.99 17.02 -4.93
N LEU A 42 -2.40 16.99 -3.66
CA LEU A 42 -3.48 16.14 -3.17
C LEU A 42 -4.74 16.90 -2.70
N ASP A 43 -4.80 18.23 -2.91
CA ASP A 43 -5.89 19.04 -2.38
C ASP A 43 -7.26 18.67 -2.98
N ASP A 44 -7.28 18.39 -4.29
CA ASP A 44 -8.49 18.00 -5.01
C ASP A 44 -8.45 16.52 -5.47
N ALA A 45 -7.61 15.70 -4.85
CA ALA A 45 -7.53 14.29 -5.20
C ALA A 45 -8.68 13.49 -4.58
N ASP A 46 -9.39 12.71 -5.39
CA ASP A 46 -10.40 11.76 -4.92
C ASP A 46 -9.77 10.43 -4.49
N LEU A 47 -8.61 10.09 -5.04
CA LEU A 47 -7.83 8.91 -4.66
C LEU A 47 -6.34 9.16 -4.88
N LEU A 48 -5.55 8.87 -3.85
CA LEU A 48 -4.12 8.61 -3.98
C LEU A 48 -3.91 7.10 -4.13
N TYR A 49 -3.28 6.69 -5.23
CA TYR A 49 -2.91 5.29 -5.44
C TYR A 49 -1.40 5.10 -5.37
N LEU A 50 -0.97 4.26 -4.45
CA LEU A 50 0.42 3.85 -4.24
C LEU A 50 0.58 2.40 -4.70
N PRO A 51 1.05 2.16 -5.91
CA PRO A 51 1.17 0.82 -6.47
C PRO A 51 2.34 0.04 -5.89
N GLY A 52 2.47 -1.20 -6.31
CA GLY A 52 3.60 -2.06 -5.96
C GLY A 52 4.90 -1.68 -6.63
N GLY A 53 5.95 -2.30 -6.18
CA GLY A 53 7.33 -2.12 -6.61
C GLY A 53 8.31 -2.50 -5.50
N TYR A 54 9.54 -1.98 -5.60
CA TYR A 54 10.63 -2.32 -4.69
C TYR A 54 11.18 -1.08 -3.96
N PRO A 55 10.39 -0.42 -3.08
CA PRO A 55 10.85 0.76 -2.36
C PRO A 55 12.07 0.47 -1.46
N GLU A 56 12.26 -0.77 -1.03
CA GLU A 56 13.42 -1.20 -0.23
C GLU A 56 14.76 -1.10 -0.97
N LYS A 57 14.75 -0.85 -2.27
CA LYS A 57 15.95 -0.58 -3.07
C LYS A 57 16.21 0.92 -3.27
N HIS A 58 15.30 1.79 -2.84
CA HIS A 58 15.29 3.23 -3.07
C HIS A 58 15.20 4.04 -1.78
N LEU A 59 15.59 3.45 -0.65
CA LEU A 59 15.31 3.98 0.69
C LEU A 59 15.90 5.35 0.94
N GLU A 60 17.14 5.59 0.51
CA GLU A 60 17.80 6.88 0.73
C GLU A 60 17.06 8.03 0.03
N ALA A 61 16.65 7.84 -1.23
CA ALA A 61 15.91 8.84 -1.98
C ALA A 61 14.53 9.10 -1.39
N LEU A 62 13.80 8.03 -1.00
CA LEU A 62 12.51 8.13 -0.36
C LEU A 62 12.58 8.81 1.00
N VAL A 63 13.62 8.55 1.79
CA VAL A 63 13.86 9.25 3.07
C VAL A 63 14.22 10.71 2.85
N ALA A 64 15.03 11.02 1.86
CA ALA A 64 15.43 12.39 1.54
C ALA A 64 14.25 13.29 1.16
N ASN A 65 13.21 12.72 0.49
CA ASN A 65 12.00 13.47 0.13
C ASN A 65 10.98 13.49 1.28
N GLU A 66 11.32 14.15 2.38
CA GLU A 66 10.46 14.30 3.55
C GLU A 66 9.15 15.03 3.22
N ALA A 67 9.19 16.01 2.32
CA ALA A 67 8.02 16.78 1.92
C ALA A 67 6.94 15.89 1.28
N CYS A 68 7.33 14.95 0.42
CA CYS A 68 6.41 13.97 -0.16
C CYS A 68 5.78 13.09 0.92
N ARG A 69 6.60 12.51 1.82
CA ARG A 69 6.10 11.64 2.91
C ARG A 69 5.15 12.38 3.85
N LYS A 70 5.48 13.64 4.18
CA LYS A 70 4.62 14.48 5.01
C LYS A 70 3.29 14.79 4.32
N THR A 71 3.31 15.16 3.03
CA THR A 71 2.10 15.45 2.25
C THR A 71 1.15 14.25 2.20
N ILE A 72 1.69 13.04 1.99
CA ILE A 72 0.90 11.81 1.99
C ILE A 72 0.30 11.53 3.38
N ARG A 73 1.07 11.70 4.45
CA ARG A 73 0.59 11.54 5.82
C ARG A 73 -0.53 12.54 6.15
N ASP A 74 -0.31 13.82 5.86
CA ASP A 74 -1.31 14.86 6.10
C ASP A 74 -2.61 14.60 5.31
N TYR A 75 -2.50 14.06 4.09
CA TYR A 75 -3.64 13.64 3.27
C TYR A 75 -4.42 12.50 3.93
N ALA A 76 -3.74 11.46 4.43
CA ALA A 76 -4.37 10.38 5.17
C ALA A 76 -5.05 10.88 6.45
N GLU A 77 -4.37 11.77 7.21
CA GLU A 77 -4.87 12.29 8.48
C GLU A 77 -6.14 13.14 8.34
N ARG A 78 -6.25 13.93 7.26
CA ARG A 78 -7.48 14.68 6.96
C ARG A 78 -8.60 13.86 6.31
N GLY A 79 -8.43 12.52 6.22
CA GLY A 79 -9.43 11.59 5.69
C GLY A 79 -9.35 11.38 4.19
N GLY A 80 -8.27 11.77 3.53
CA GLY A 80 -8.02 11.50 2.13
C GLY A 80 -8.04 10.00 1.82
N ARG A 81 -8.56 9.63 0.67
CA ARG A 81 -8.68 8.23 0.27
C ARG A 81 -7.37 7.75 -0.32
N ILE A 82 -6.81 6.69 0.26
CA ILE A 82 -5.57 6.07 -0.22
C ILE A 82 -5.81 4.59 -0.46
N GLN A 83 -5.35 4.09 -1.60
CA GLN A 83 -5.16 2.68 -1.84
C GLN A 83 -3.67 2.40 -2.05
N ALA A 84 -3.13 1.46 -1.28
CA ALA A 84 -1.72 1.14 -1.31
C ALA A 84 -1.49 -0.38 -1.40
N GLU A 85 -0.66 -0.79 -2.35
CA GLU A 85 -0.42 -2.19 -2.66
C GLU A 85 1.07 -2.52 -2.55
N CYS A 86 1.41 -3.64 -1.91
CA CYS A 86 2.78 -4.17 -1.83
C CYS A 86 3.80 -3.07 -1.44
N GLY A 87 4.67 -2.65 -2.36
CA GLY A 87 5.64 -1.56 -2.12
C GLY A 87 4.98 -0.25 -1.67
N GLY A 88 3.81 0.10 -2.22
CA GLY A 88 3.04 1.27 -1.79
C GLY A 88 2.55 1.16 -0.35
N MET A 89 2.12 -0.03 0.08
CA MET A 89 1.76 -0.29 1.48
C MET A 89 2.99 -0.18 2.38
N MET A 90 4.15 -0.72 1.97
CA MET A 90 5.41 -0.61 2.71
C MET A 90 5.81 0.87 2.91
N TYR A 91 5.61 1.71 1.91
CA TYR A 91 5.89 3.15 1.97
C TYR A 91 4.96 3.89 2.94
N LEU A 92 3.73 3.42 3.17
CA LEU A 92 2.81 3.98 4.16
C LEU A 92 3.14 3.58 5.61
N CYS A 93 3.93 2.53 5.83
CA CYS A 93 4.33 2.07 7.16
C CYS A 93 5.24 3.09 7.87
N GLU A 94 5.55 2.84 9.13
CA GLU A 94 6.47 3.70 9.90
C GLU A 94 7.87 3.68 9.32
N LYS A 95 8.38 2.48 9.00
CA LYS A 95 9.75 2.30 8.52
C LYS A 95 9.94 0.99 7.76
N ILE A 96 11.00 0.95 6.97
CA ILE A 96 11.56 -0.26 6.38
C ILE A 96 12.93 -0.52 7.04
N VAL A 97 13.14 -1.75 7.50
CA VAL A 97 14.35 -2.19 8.17
C VAL A 97 15.14 -3.12 7.25
N THR A 98 16.43 -2.86 7.07
CA THR A 98 17.36 -3.66 6.27
C THR A 98 18.51 -4.15 7.14
N ASP A 99 19.47 -4.88 6.53
CA ASP A 99 20.72 -5.24 7.21
C ASP A 99 21.59 -4.02 7.52
N ASP A 100 21.40 -2.91 6.77
CA ASP A 100 22.22 -1.68 6.88
C ASP A 100 21.61 -0.62 7.81
N GLY A 101 20.32 -0.73 8.15
CA GLY A 101 19.68 0.23 9.06
C GLY A 101 18.17 0.28 8.98
N GLU A 102 17.61 1.31 9.60
CA GLU A 102 16.18 1.62 9.64
C GLU A 102 15.90 2.91 8.87
N TYR A 103 14.91 2.88 8.00
CA TYR A 103 14.57 3.97 7.08
C TYR A 103 13.13 4.41 7.31
N PRO A 104 12.89 5.63 7.82
CA PRO A 104 11.54 6.13 8.08
C PRO A 104 10.78 6.33 6.77
N MET A 105 9.52 5.88 6.77
CA MET A 105 8.59 6.03 5.65
C MET A 105 7.48 7.04 6.00
N CYS A 106 6.30 6.93 5.39
CA CYS A 106 5.23 7.93 5.62
C CYS A 106 4.69 7.93 7.07
N GLY A 107 4.72 6.80 7.77
CA GLY A 107 4.22 6.70 9.15
C GLY A 107 2.71 6.87 9.27
N VAL A 108 1.96 6.45 8.27
CA VAL A 108 0.48 6.39 8.29
C VAL A 108 0.00 5.13 9.00
N LEU A 109 0.68 4.01 8.74
CA LEU A 109 0.36 2.72 9.33
C LEU A 109 1.39 2.39 10.42
N PRO A 110 0.97 1.93 11.62
CA PRO A 110 1.85 1.73 12.77
C PRO A 110 2.65 0.42 12.69
N TYR A 111 3.24 0.13 11.55
CA TYR A 111 3.98 -1.11 11.30
C TYR A 111 5.37 -0.84 10.76
N ALA A 112 6.29 -1.77 11.03
CA ALA A 112 7.59 -1.82 10.41
C ALA A 112 7.71 -3.03 9.49
N ILE A 113 8.34 -2.83 8.33
CA ILE A 113 8.60 -3.86 7.34
C ILE A 113 10.07 -4.27 7.43
N THR A 114 10.35 -5.57 7.38
CA THR A 114 11.72 -6.07 7.26
C THR A 114 12.03 -6.49 5.82
N ALA A 115 13.13 -5.96 5.31
CA ALA A 115 13.77 -6.35 4.05
C ALA A 115 15.15 -7.00 4.29
N ARG A 116 15.47 -7.35 5.55
CA ARG A 116 16.71 -8.06 5.92
C ARG A 116 16.79 -9.38 5.18
N LYS A 117 17.99 -9.76 4.75
CA LYS A 117 18.22 -11.02 4.02
C LYS A 117 17.75 -12.25 4.80
N ALA A 118 17.99 -12.25 6.12
CA ALA A 118 17.59 -13.36 7.00
C ALA A 118 16.07 -13.54 7.14
N ASP A 119 15.29 -12.46 6.95
CA ASP A 119 13.86 -12.46 7.15
C ASP A 119 13.07 -12.66 5.82
N ARG A 120 13.78 -12.72 4.69
CA ARG A 120 13.16 -12.85 3.37
C ARG A 120 12.43 -14.17 3.23
N LYS A 121 11.16 -14.09 2.86
CA LYS A 121 10.31 -15.24 2.57
C LYS A 121 9.43 -14.92 1.37
N LEU A 122 9.52 -15.73 0.32
CA LEU A 122 8.67 -15.57 -0.84
C LEU A 122 7.21 -15.83 -0.47
N SER A 123 6.36 -14.84 -0.69
CA SER A 123 4.92 -14.96 -0.69
C SER A 123 4.40 -14.73 -2.11
N LEU A 124 3.71 -15.72 -2.65
CA LEU A 124 3.29 -15.74 -4.07
C LEU A 124 1.93 -16.39 -4.21
N GLY A 125 1.08 -15.83 -5.05
CA GLY A 125 -0.14 -16.47 -5.54
C GLY A 125 -1.34 -15.56 -5.58
N TYR A 126 -2.45 -16.11 -6.07
CA TYR A 126 -3.73 -15.41 -6.11
C TYR A 126 -4.28 -15.22 -4.70
N ARG A 127 -4.92 -14.05 -4.51
CA ARG A 127 -5.55 -13.65 -3.24
C ARG A 127 -6.95 -13.16 -3.49
N ARG A 128 -7.85 -13.42 -2.54
CA ARG A 128 -9.19 -12.85 -2.49
C ARG A 128 -9.59 -12.57 -1.04
N PHE A 129 -10.37 -11.53 -0.85
CA PHE A 129 -10.95 -11.18 0.45
C PHE A 129 -12.24 -10.41 0.27
N MET A 130 -13.06 -10.40 1.31
CA MET A 130 -14.29 -9.61 1.38
C MET A 130 -14.08 -8.40 2.28
N LEU A 131 -14.47 -7.23 1.83
CA LEU A 131 -14.45 -6.02 2.64
C LEU A 131 -15.66 -5.15 2.28
N ASP A 132 -16.40 -4.71 3.28
CA ASP A 132 -17.60 -3.87 3.15
C ASP A 132 -18.61 -4.45 2.12
N GLY A 133 -18.81 -5.77 2.12
CA GLY A 133 -19.71 -6.50 1.22
C GLY A 133 -19.23 -6.68 -0.22
N ARG A 134 -18.02 -6.23 -0.54
CA ARG A 134 -17.40 -6.34 -1.87
C ARG A 134 -16.28 -7.39 -1.85
N GLU A 135 -16.21 -8.21 -2.89
CA GLU A 135 -15.06 -9.11 -3.11
C GLU A 135 -13.94 -8.37 -3.84
N TYR A 136 -12.74 -8.49 -3.28
CA TYR A 136 -11.48 -8.03 -3.87
C TYR A 136 -10.66 -9.24 -4.31
N ARG A 137 -10.05 -9.14 -5.48
CA ARG A 137 -9.20 -10.16 -6.06
C ARG A 137 -7.92 -9.55 -6.60
N GLY A 138 -6.83 -10.28 -6.46
CA GLY A 138 -5.53 -9.86 -6.95
C GLY A 138 -4.51 -10.98 -6.84
N HIS A 139 -3.25 -10.62 -6.94
CA HIS A 139 -2.18 -11.53 -6.64
C HIS A 139 -1.15 -10.90 -5.71
N GLU A 140 -0.34 -11.71 -5.11
CA GLU A 140 0.71 -11.34 -4.18
C GLU A 140 2.04 -11.85 -4.71
N PHE A 141 3.07 -11.01 -4.64
CA PHE A 141 4.44 -11.36 -4.93
C PHE A 141 5.38 -10.43 -4.17
N HIS A 142 5.99 -10.91 -3.09
CA HIS A 142 6.97 -10.16 -2.32
C HIS A 142 7.90 -11.08 -1.52
N TYR A 143 9.02 -10.53 -1.07
CA TYR A 143 9.98 -11.19 -0.18
C TYR A 143 10.06 -10.54 1.19
N THR A 144 9.65 -9.27 1.31
CA THR A 144 9.62 -8.52 2.57
C THR A 144 8.52 -9.03 3.49
N GLN A 145 8.67 -8.81 4.79
CA GLN A 145 7.72 -9.25 5.81
C GLN A 145 7.39 -8.11 6.77
N PHE A 146 6.27 -8.20 7.46
CA PHE A 146 6.06 -7.39 8.66
C PHE A 146 7.00 -7.88 9.77
N LEU A 147 7.62 -6.95 10.53
CA LEU A 147 8.37 -7.31 11.73
C LEU A 147 7.47 -7.94 12.79
N THR A 148 6.26 -7.41 12.94
CA THR A 148 5.19 -8.01 13.73
C THR A 148 3.99 -8.15 12.82
N LEU A 149 3.52 -9.38 12.60
CA LEU A 149 2.41 -9.63 11.68
C LEU A 149 1.12 -9.02 12.24
N PRO A 150 0.42 -8.18 11.47
CA PRO A 150 -0.90 -7.68 11.84
C PRO A 150 -1.92 -8.83 11.84
N LEU A 151 -2.24 -9.35 13.02
CA LEU A 151 -3.20 -10.44 13.16
C LEU A 151 -4.62 -9.97 12.80
N ALA A 152 -5.40 -10.86 12.20
CA ALA A 152 -6.81 -10.59 11.93
C ALA A 152 -7.59 -10.45 13.25
N HIS A 153 -8.28 -9.32 13.44
CA HIS A 153 -9.25 -9.15 14.51
C HIS A 153 -10.67 -9.40 13.97
N PRO A 154 -11.38 -10.43 14.44
CA PRO A 154 -12.65 -10.87 13.82
C PRO A 154 -13.82 -9.90 13.94
N LEU A 155 -13.75 -8.82 14.70
CA LEU A 155 -14.95 -8.10 15.16
C LEU A 155 -14.91 -6.57 15.23
N GLN A 156 -13.99 -5.83 14.59
CA GLN A 156 -14.06 -4.37 14.68
C GLN A 156 -13.93 -3.69 13.32
N GLY A 157 -15.07 -3.24 12.80
CA GLY A 157 -15.21 -2.49 11.55
C GLY A 157 -14.77 -1.02 11.61
N GLU A 158 -14.13 -0.57 12.70
CA GLU A 158 -13.52 0.74 12.82
C GLU A 158 -12.02 0.55 12.92
N GLY A 159 -11.34 0.53 11.75
CA GLY A 159 -9.91 0.36 11.67
C GLY A 159 -9.17 1.56 12.26
N ASN A 160 -8.57 1.38 13.43
CA ASN A 160 -7.59 2.30 14.02
C ASN A 160 -6.17 2.08 13.43
N GLY A 161 -6.06 1.29 12.36
CA GLY A 161 -4.78 0.92 11.73
C GLY A 161 -4.12 -0.31 12.34
N GLU A 162 -4.69 -0.90 13.38
CA GLU A 162 -4.15 -2.08 14.07
C GLU A 162 -4.85 -3.36 13.60
N GLY A 163 -4.04 -4.35 13.19
CA GLY A 163 -4.50 -5.65 12.75
C GLY A 163 -5.08 -5.70 11.33
N SER A 164 -5.33 -6.92 10.85
CA SER A 164 -6.00 -7.15 9.57
C SER A 164 -7.51 -7.06 9.74
N VAL A 165 -8.18 -6.29 8.87
CA VAL A 165 -9.63 -6.07 8.94
C VAL A 165 -10.44 -7.19 8.30
N THR A 166 -9.80 -8.12 7.60
CA THR A 166 -10.48 -9.26 6.97
C THR A 166 -9.53 -10.44 6.80
N GLN A 167 -10.09 -11.62 6.60
CA GLN A 167 -9.34 -12.82 6.25
C GLN A 167 -9.10 -12.87 4.74
N VAL A 168 -7.86 -13.13 4.33
CA VAL A 168 -7.47 -13.34 2.94
C VAL A 168 -7.37 -14.84 2.65
N TYR A 169 -7.77 -15.23 1.46
CA TYR A 169 -7.77 -16.62 0.98
C TYR A 169 -6.96 -16.77 -0.30
N ASN A 170 -6.31 -17.92 -0.44
CA ASN A 170 -5.63 -18.30 -1.67
C ASN A 170 -6.60 -18.85 -2.75
N ALA A 171 -6.07 -19.26 -3.92
CA ALA A 171 -6.88 -19.82 -5.02
C ALA A 171 -7.65 -21.09 -4.65
N LYS A 172 -7.18 -21.86 -3.65
CA LYS A 172 -7.85 -23.08 -3.18
C LYS A 172 -8.94 -22.80 -2.12
N GLY A 173 -9.07 -21.54 -1.69
CA GLY A 173 -9.99 -21.16 -0.61
C GLY A 173 -9.42 -21.40 0.79
N GLU A 174 -8.13 -21.64 0.92
CA GLU A 174 -7.44 -21.77 2.20
C GLU A 174 -7.05 -20.39 2.73
N PRO A 175 -7.17 -20.13 4.04
CA PRO A 175 -6.76 -18.87 4.64
C PRO A 175 -5.24 -18.69 4.54
N VAL A 176 -4.81 -17.44 4.34
CA VAL A 176 -3.40 -17.02 4.32
C VAL A 176 -3.18 -15.82 5.23
N ASP A 177 -1.94 -15.65 5.70
CA ASP A 177 -1.57 -14.62 6.68
C ASP A 177 -1.29 -13.24 6.05
N THR A 178 -1.75 -13.00 4.82
CA THR A 178 -1.63 -11.69 4.18
C THR A 178 -2.59 -10.71 4.84
N PRO A 179 -2.11 -9.65 5.52
CA PRO A 179 -3.01 -8.70 6.15
C PRO A 179 -3.63 -7.73 5.14
N VAL A 180 -4.85 -7.32 5.42
CA VAL A 180 -5.52 -6.17 4.82
C VAL A 180 -5.69 -5.13 5.89
N LEU A 181 -5.04 -3.99 5.73
CA LEU A 181 -4.98 -2.91 6.71
C LEU A 181 -5.94 -1.79 6.30
N LYS A 182 -6.66 -1.25 7.29
CA LYS A 182 -7.55 -0.11 7.10
C LYS A 182 -7.29 0.92 8.18
N TYR A 183 -7.05 2.16 7.76
CA TYR A 183 -6.91 3.31 8.65
C TYR A 183 -7.66 4.49 8.04
N LYS A 184 -8.71 5.00 8.71
CA LYS A 184 -9.61 6.01 8.14
C LYS A 184 -10.07 5.58 6.72
N ASN A 185 -9.73 6.35 5.69
CA ASN A 185 -10.01 6.05 4.29
C ASN A 185 -8.81 5.42 3.53
N VAL A 186 -7.84 4.88 4.28
CA VAL A 186 -6.69 4.15 3.73
C VAL A 186 -6.99 2.67 3.69
N LEU A 187 -6.79 2.03 2.55
CA LEU A 187 -6.80 0.58 2.37
C LEU A 187 -5.41 0.15 1.87
N ALA A 188 -4.79 -0.79 2.56
CA ALA A 188 -3.45 -1.23 2.23
C ALA A 188 -3.26 -2.75 2.42
N SER A 189 -2.54 -3.40 1.51
CA SER A 189 -2.22 -4.83 1.59
C SER A 189 -1.00 -5.15 0.72
N TYR A 190 -0.41 -6.32 0.89
CA TYR A 190 0.54 -6.87 -0.08
C TYR A 190 -0.11 -7.30 -1.40
N THR A 191 -1.44 -7.44 -1.43
CA THR A 191 -2.16 -7.87 -2.63
C THR A 191 -2.20 -6.77 -3.68
N HIS A 192 -1.75 -7.09 -4.89
CA HIS A 192 -1.96 -6.27 -6.09
C HIS A 192 -3.35 -6.53 -6.63
N LEU A 193 -4.24 -5.57 -6.51
CA LEU A 193 -5.64 -5.72 -6.90
C LEU A 193 -5.83 -5.60 -8.42
N TYR A 194 -6.65 -6.49 -8.99
CA TYR A 194 -7.01 -6.41 -10.41
C TYR A 194 -7.89 -5.20 -10.71
N ILE A 195 -8.66 -4.73 -9.71
CA ILE A 195 -9.53 -3.57 -9.83
C ILE A 195 -9.37 -2.72 -8.58
N ILE A 196 -8.91 -1.49 -8.75
CA ILE A 196 -8.86 -0.46 -7.71
C ILE A 196 -10.13 0.39 -7.70
N GLY A 197 -10.46 0.97 -6.57
CA GLY A 197 -11.54 1.96 -6.48
C GLY A 197 -12.71 1.60 -5.61
#